data_79d11c9858b7a6ed885fe220f903bdbb
#
_entry.id   79d11c9858b7a6ed885fe220f903bdbb
#
_cell.length_a   1.000
_cell.length_b   1.000
_cell.length_c   1.000
_cell.angle_alpha   90.00
_cell.angle_beta   90.00
_cell.angle_gamma   90.00
#
_symmetry.space_group_name_H-M   'P 1'
#
loop_
_entity.id
_entity.type
_entity.pdbx_description
1 polymer ?
#
loop_
_entity_poly.entity_id
_entity_poly.type
_entity_poly.pdbx_seq_one_letter_code
_entity_poly.pdbx_strand_id
1 'polypeptide(L)'
;MTGIELKSVAFNDHAAIPRRLSGEGDDVSPPLTWTAVPDGASELVLLCEDPDAPGGSFLHWLVTGIDPESSGMAEGEVPPGGQEWPNGFGRVGWGGPMPPPGHGVHRYFFRLWAVSEPLSLHGKPTVDAVHRAVRGQELASGTLVGTYQR
;
A
#
# COMPACT_ATOMS: atom_id res chain seq x y z
N MET A 1 11.47 18.70 8.72
CA MET A 1 10.29 18.27 8.00
C MET A 1 9.86 16.89 8.48
N THR A 2 8.62 16.73 8.76
CA THR A 2 8.10 15.47 9.23
C THR A 2 7.28 14.82 8.12
N GLY A 3 7.51 13.53 7.89
CA GLY A 3 6.68 12.74 7.01
C GLY A 3 5.50 12.12 7.75
N ILE A 4 4.67 11.39 7.02
CA ILE A 4 3.62 10.59 7.60
C ILE A 4 4.27 9.39 8.30
N GLU A 5 3.85 9.08 9.53
CA GLU A 5 4.25 7.85 10.18
C GLU A 5 3.24 6.76 9.83
N LEU A 6 3.68 5.75 9.11
CA LEU A 6 2.85 4.61 8.70
C LEU A 6 3.32 3.37 9.46
N LYS A 7 2.41 2.73 10.20
CA LYS A 7 2.73 1.58 11.04
C LYS A 7 1.65 0.50 10.95
N SER A 8 2.03 -0.72 11.33
CA SER A 8 1.09 -1.83 11.53
C SER A 8 1.33 -2.48 12.89
N VAL A 9 0.26 -2.86 13.56
CA VAL A 9 0.38 -3.68 14.78
C VAL A 9 0.66 -5.14 14.45
N ALA A 10 0.53 -5.53 13.18
CA ALA A 10 0.76 -6.91 12.75
C ALA A 10 2.23 -7.22 12.50
N PHE A 11 3.03 -6.22 12.11
CA PHE A 11 4.47 -6.39 11.89
C PHE A 11 5.21 -5.05 12.00
N ASN A 12 6.44 -5.12 12.46
CA ASN A 12 7.31 -3.95 12.54
C ASN A 12 7.94 -3.67 11.17
N ASP A 13 8.40 -2.43 10.99
CA ASP A 13 9.09 -2.04 9.76
C ASP A 13 10.30 -2.95 9.52
N HIS A 14 10.39 -3.48 8.29
CA HIS A 14 11.40 -4.44 7.84
C HIS A 14 11.29 -5.84 8.46
N ALA A 15 10.21 -6.12 9.19
CA ALA A 15 9.96 -7.46 9.73
C ALA A 15 9.07 -8.28 8.80
N ALA A 16 8.95 -9.57 9.09
CA ALA A 16 8.13 -10.48 8.29
C ALA A 16 6.65 -10.17 8.42
N ILE A 17 5.96 -10.20 7.29
CA ILE A 17 4.51 -10.10 7.25
C ILE A 17 3.92 -11.44 7.70
N PRO A 18 2.97 -11.44 8.65
CA PRO A 18 2.34 -12.69 9.09
C PRO A 18 1.71 -13.47 7.94
N ARG A 19 1.82 -14.78 8.00
CA ARG A 19 1.31 -15.68 6.97
C ARG A 19 -0.19 -15.50 6.71
N ARG A 20 -0.97 -15.17 7.72
CA ARG A 20 -2.43 -14.98 7.56
C ARG A 20 -2.78 -13.84 6.60
N LEU A 21 -1.88 -12.86 6.43
CA LEU A 21 -2.07 -11.74 5.51
C LEU A 21 -1.62 -12.08 4.09
N SER A 22 -0.87 -13.18 3.92
CA SER A 22 -0.33 -13.58 2.63
C SER A 22 -1.33 -14.44 1.84
N GLY A 23 -1.01 -14.68 0.57
CA GLY A 23 -1.78 -15.59 -0.27
C GLY A 23 -1.72 -17.05 0.18
N GLU A 24 -0.81 -17.40 1.10
CA GLU A 24 -0.75 -18.74 1.70
C GLU A 24 -1.71 -18.89 2.89
N GLY A 25 -2.22 -17.78 3.41
CA GLY A 25 -3.14 -17.75 4.54
C GLY A 25 -4.52 -17.22 4.14
N ASP A 26 -5.09 -16.42 5.02
CA ASP A 26 -6.44 -15.87 4.79
C ASP A 26 -6.46 -14.77 3.74
N ASP A 27 -5.30 -14.26 3.37
CA ASP A 27 -5.15 -13.24 2.32
C ASP A 27 -5.96 -11.98 2.63
N VAL A 28 -5.84 -11.47 3.84
CA VAL A 28 -6.51 -10.26 4.29
C VAL A 28 -5.54 -9.11 4.43
N SER A 29 -6.01 -7.89 4.20
CA SER A 29 -5.17 -6.69 4.26
C SER A 29 -4.71 -6.43 5.68
N PRO A 30 -3.50 -5.84 5.86
CA PRO A 30 -2.97 -5.57 7.18
C PRO A 30 -3.70 -4.42 7.88
N PRO A 31 -3.74 -4.43 9.21
CA PRO A 31 -4.16 -3.24 9.95
C PRO A 31 -3.06 -2.18 9.80
N LEU A 32 -3.44 -0.94 9.55
CA LEU A 32 -2.49 0.15 9.40
C LEU A 32 -2.96 1.36 10.21
N THR A 33 -1.98 2.11 10.72
CA THR A 33 -2.24 3.41 11.36
C THR A 33 -1.28 4.43 10.76
N TRP A 34 -1.74 5.68 10.72
CA TRP A 34 -0.91 6.78 10.23
C TRP A 34 -1.19 8.05 11.01
N THR A 35 -0.14 8.87 11.12
CA THR A 35 -0.19 10.16 11.81
C THR A 35 0.54 11.21 10.98
N ALA A 36 0.38 12.47 11.38
CA ALA A 36 1.08 13.59 10.76
C ALA A 36 0.69 13.87 9.31
N VAL A 37 -0.59 13.61 8.97
CA VAL A 37 -1.12 14.02 7.67
C VAL A 37 -1.21 15.56 7.65
N PRO A 38 -0.57 16.22 6.65
CA PRO A 38 -0.59 17.68 6.61
C PRO A 38 -1.96 18.24 6.26
N ASP A 39 -2.22 19.47 6.71
CA ASP A 39 -3.40 20.20 6.28
C ASP A 39 -3.32 20.45 4.77
N GLY A 40 -4.47 20.55 4.14
CA GLY A 40 -4.54 20.81 2.70
C GLY A 40 -4.51 19.56 1.84
N ALA A 41 -4.39 18.38 2.42
CA ALA A 41 -4.49 17.14 1.66
C ALA A 41 -5.91 16.96 1.13
N SER A 42 -6.03 16.71 -0.17
CA SER A 42 -7.31 16.42 -0.81
C SER A 42 -7.75 14.98 -0.53
N GLU A 43 -6.79 14.08 -0.56
CA GLU A 43 -7.00 12.66 -0.26
C GLU A 43 -5.68 12.02 0.11
N LEU A 44 -5.75 10.79 0.64
CA LEU A 44 -4.58 9.94 0.80
C LEU A 44 -4.62 8.83 -0.24
N VAL A 45 -3.43 8.35 -0.62
CA VAL A 45 -3.25 7.26 -1.59
C VAL A 45 -2.37 6.22 -0.94
N LEU A 46 -2.82 4.97 -0.96
CA LEU A 46 -2.07 3.84 -0.39
C LEU A 46 -1.70 2.87 -1.52
N LEU A 47 -0.41 2.55 -1.61
CA LEU A 47 0.11 1.58 -2.57
C LEU A 47 0.94 0.56 -1.83
N CYS A 48 0.69 -0.73 -2.11
CA CYS A 48 1.60 -1.81 -1.71
C CYS A 48 2.24 -2.39 -2.96
N GLU A 49 3.56 -2.33 -3.04
CA GLU A 49 4.31 -2.82 -4.20
C GLU A 49 5.45 -3.72 -3.79
N ASP A 50 5.76 -4.70 -4.66
CA ASP A 50 6.91 -5.60 -4.50
C ASP A 50 7.89 -5.33 -5.64
N PRO A 51 9.00 -4.61 -5.37
CA PRO A 51 10.01 -4.35 -6.41
C PRO A 51 10.90 -5.56 -6.70
N ASP A 52 10.81 -6.60 -5.90
CA ASP A 52 11.64 -7.81 -6.04
C ASP A 52 10.95 -8.90 -6.86
N ALA A 53 9.76 -8.66 -7.37
CA ALA A 53 9.02 -9.62 -8.17
C ALA A 53 9.76 -9.92 -9.48
N PRO A 54 9.65 -11.18 -10.02
CA PRO A 54 10.41 -11.59 -11.20
C PRO A 54 10.20 -10.73 -12.45
N GLY A 55 9.04 -10.18 -12.66
CA GLY A 55 8.74 -9.38 -13.85
C GLY A 55 8.87 -7.88 -13.66
N GLY A 56 9.45 -7.43 -12.56
CA GLY A 56 9.48 -6.01 -12.17
C GLY A 56 8.49 -5.74 -11.04
N SER A 57 8.31 -4.48 -10.69
CA SER A 57 7.46 -4.12 -9.55
C SER A 57 6.04 -4.63 -9.73
N PHE A 58 5.53 -5.34 -8.72
CA PHE A 58 4.21 -5.93 -8.73
C PHE A 58 3.28 -5.12 -7.82
N LEU A 59 2.09 -4.80 -8.31
CA LEU A 59 1.11 -4.04 -7.54
C LEU A 59 0.25 -5.00 -6.72
N HIS A 60 0.38 -4.95 -5.39
CA HIS A 60 -0.38 -5.80 -4.47
C HIS A 60 -1.66 -5.13 -3.99
N TRP A 61 -1.66 -3.81 -3.85
CA TRP A 61 -2.83 -3.08 -3.35
C TRP A 61 -2.73 -1.61 -3.72
N LEU A 62 -3.83 -1.06 -4.22
CA LEU A 62 -3.91 0.37 -4.51
C LEU A 62 -5.28 0.86 -4.05
N VAL A 63 -5.25 1.88 -3.18
CA VAL A 63 -6.45 2.52 -2.67
C VAL A 63 -6.28 4.03 -2.81
N THR A 64 -7.24 4.68 -3.45
CA THR A 64 -7.26 6.14 -3.62
C THR A 64 -8.50 6.73 -2.94
N GLY A 65 -8.56 8.04 -2.85
CA GLY A 65 -9.72 8.71 -2.26
C GLY A 65 -9.86 8.52 -0.76
N ILE A 66 -8.78 8.10 -0.10
CA ILE A 66 -8.82 7.88 1.36
C ILE A 66 -9.04 9.21 2.06
N ASP A 67 -9.96 9.23 3.03
CA ASP A 67 -10.26 10.41 3.82
C ASP A 67 -8.98 10.94 4.49
N PRO A 68 -8.57 12.19 4.20
CA PRO A 68 -7.37 12.75 4.80
C PRO A 68 -7.48 12.98 6.31
N GLU A 69 -8.68 12.95 6.86
CA GLU A 69 -8.91 13.04 8.30
C GLU A 69 -8.82 11.68 8.99
N SER A 70 -8.68 10.59 8.22
CA SER A 70 -8.57 9.25 8.79
C SER A 70 -7.20 9.02 9.41
N SER A 71 -7.11 8.02 10.29
CA SER A 71 -5.87 7.67 10.99
C SER A 71 -5.54 6.19 10.92
N GLY A 72 -6.26 5.42 10.13
CA GLY A 72 -5.98 4.00 9.97
C GLY A 72 -7.22 3.17 9.69
N MET A 73 -7.03 1.84 9.66
CA MET A 73 -8.11 0.89 9.55
C MET A 73 -7.70 -0.44 10.21
N ALA A 74 -8.69 -1.24 10.54
CA ALA A 74 -8.48 -2.56 11.11
C ALA A 74 -8.08 -3.57 10.02
N GLU A 75 -7.57 -4.71 10.45
CA GLU A 75 -7.20 -5.82 9.55
C GLU A 75 -8.41 -6.25 8.72
N GLY A 76 -8.19 -6.43 7.43
CA GLY A 76 -9.23 -6.85 6.49
C GLY A 76 -10.17 -5.74 6.03
N GLU A 77 -9.98 -4.52 6.51
CA GLU A 77 -10.81 -3.39 6.11
C GLU A 77 -10.18 -2.55 5.01
N VAL A 78 -11.00 -1.78 4.33
CA VAL A 78 -10.54 -0.77 3.38
C VAL A 78 -10.37 0.55 4.14
N PRO A 79 -9.31 1.33 3.84
CA PRO A 79 -9.16 2.66 4.45
C PRO A 79 -10.42 3.51 4.26
N PRO A 80 -10.80 4.32 5.28
CA PRO A 80 -12.03 5.12 5.20
C PRO A 80 -12.12 5.98 3.94
N GLY A 81 -13.24 5.89 3.25
CA GLY A 81 -13.50 6.62 2.00
C GLY A 81 -12.79 6.05 0.78
N GLY A 82 -11.95 5.05 0.96
CA GLY A 82 -11.08 4.56 -0.09
C GLY A 82 -11.78 3.81 -1.20
N GLN A 83 -11.26 4.00 -2.40
CA GLN A 83 -11.64 3.23 -3.59
C GLN A 83 -10.50 2.27 -3.91
N GLU A 84 -10.80 0.97 -3.93
CA GLU A 84 -9.82 -0.04 -4.30
C GLU A 84 -9.75 -0.20 -5.81
N TRP A 85 -8.56 -0.53 -6.30
CA TRP A 85 -8.26 -0.71 -7.72
C TRP A 85 -7.82 -2.14 -8.00
N PRO A 86 -7.82 -2.59 -9.27
CA PRO A 86 -7.29 -3.90 -9.63
C PRO A 86 -5.83 -4.04 -9.23
N ASN A 87 -5.48 -5.19 -8.67
CA ASN A 87 -4.10 -5.53 -8.34
C ASN A 87 -3.46 -6.38 -9.45
N GLY A 88 -2.19 -6.73 -9.29
CA GLY A 88 -1.44 -7.49 -10.28
C GLY A 88 -1.94 -8.92 -10.49
N PHE A 89 -2.80 -9.43 -9.61
CA PHE A 89 -3.45 -10.73 -9.77
C PHE A 89 -4.74 -10.63 -10.57
N GLY A 90 -5.13 -9.44 -11.01
CA GLY A 90 -6.35 -9.23 -11.77
C GLY A 90 -7.62 -9.09 -10.93
N ARG A 91 -7.48 -8.94 -9.62
CA ARG A 91 -8.61 -8.77 -8.70
C ARG A 91 -8.60 -7.37 -8.12
N VAL A 92 -9.76 -6.85 -7.76
CA VAL A 92 -9.86 -5.55 -7.08
C VAL A 92 -9.58 -5.76 -5.60
N GLY A 93 -8.67 -4.95 -5.04
CA GLY A 93 -8.36 -4.96 -3.63
C GLY A 93 -7.02 -5.57 -3.29
N TRP A 94 -6.90 -6.05 -2.05
CA TRP A 94 -5.67 -6.64 -1.52
C TRP A 94 -5.38 -7.99 -2.17
N GLY A 95 -4.14 -8.15 -2.66
CA GLY A 95 -3.58 -9.45 -3.01
C GLY A 95 -2.28 -9.60 -2.22
N GLY A 96 -2.26 -10.50 -1.25
CA GLY A 96 -1.14 -10.64 -0.32
C GLY A 96 0.11 -11.21 -0.95
N PRO A 97 1.23 -11.23 -0.18
CA PRO A 97 2.48 -11.80 -0.64
C PRO A 97 2.34 -13.24 -1.12
N MET A 98 2.89 -13.52 -2.30
CA MET A 98 2.93 -14.86 -2.89
C MET A 98 4.19 -15.02 -3.74
N PRO A 99 5.39 -14.79 -3.15
CA PRO A 99 6.62 -14.91 -3.94
C PRO A 99 6.83 -16.35 -4.38
N PRO A 100 7.52 -16.58 -5.50
CA PRO A 100 7.81 -17.94 -5.93
C PRO A 100 8.60 -18.71 -4.88
N PRO A 101 8.29 -19.99 -4.63
CA PRO A 101 9.03 -20.80 -3.65
C PRO A 101 10.52 -20.82 -4.00
N GLY A 102 11.37 -20.63 -2.98
CA GLY A 102 12.83 -20.66 -3.16
C GLY A 102 13.42 -19.43 -3.82
N HIS A 103 12.61 -18.41 -4.13
CA HIS A 103 13.10 -17.18 -4.78
C HIS A 103 13.81 -16.24 -3.80
N GLY A 104 13.73 -16.52 -2.51
CA GLY A 104 14.31 -15.67 -1.47
C GLY A 104 13.31 -14.71 -0.89
N VAL A 105 13.82 -13.76 -0.10
CA VAL A 105 13.00 -12.78 0.60
C VAL A 105 12.59 -11.68 -0.37
N HIS A 106 11.29 -11.39 -0.42
CA HIS A 106 10.76 -10.24 -1.14
C HIS A 106 10.38 -9.15 -0.14
N ARG A 107 10.51 -7.89 -0.57
CA ARG A 107 10.13 -6.73 0.22
C ARG A 107 8.81 -6.18 -0.30
N TYR A 108 7.93 -5.81 0.61
CA TYR A 108 6.62 -5.25 0.29
C TYR A 108 6.56 -3.85 0.87
N PHE A 109 6.57 -2.85 -0.02
CA PHE A 109 6.58 -1.44 0.35
C PHE A 109 5.15 -0.94 0.42
N PHE A 110 4.72 -0.59 1.63
CA PHE A 110 3.46 0.11 1.84
C PHE A 110 3.78 1.59 1.84
N ARG A 111 3.26 2.31 0.86
CA ARG A 111 3.49 3.75 0.71
C ARG A 111 2.18 4.47 0.86
N LEU A 112 2.17 5.50 1.71
CA LEU A 112 1.00 6.35 1.90
C LEU A 112 1.41 7.77 1.55
N TRP A 113 0.69 8.37 0.60
CA TRP A 113 0.91 9.76 0.20
C TRP A 113 -0.29 10.61 0.55
N ALA A 114 -0.03 11.83 1.05
CA ALA A 114 -1.02 12.89 1.10
C ALA A 114 -0.83 13.73 -0.16
N VAL A 115 -1.89 13.91 -0.93
CA VAL A 115 -1.80 14.61 -2.22
C VAL A 115 -2.69 15.86 -2.21
N SER A 116 -2.26 16.87 -2.98
CA SER A 116 -2.93 18.18 -3.03
C SER A 116 -4.23 18.13 -3.82
N GLU A 117 -4.35 17.20 -4.76
CA GLU A 117 -5.54 17.03 -5.61
C GLU A 117 -5.82 15.55 -5.79
N PRO A 118 -7.09 15.17 -6.05
CA PRO A 118 -7.43 13.77 -6.32
C PRO A 118 -6.63 13.24 -7.51
N LEU A 119 -6.13 12.00 -7.39
CA LEU A 119 -5.38 11.38 -8.47
C LEU A 119 -6.31 11.01 -9.63
N SER A 120 -5.79 11.22 -10.86
CA SER A 120 -6.46 10.80 -12.08
C SER A 120 -5.82 9.50 -12.56
N LEU A 121 -6.53 8.39 -12.33
CA LEU A 121 -6.09 7.06 -12.74
C LEU A 121 -7.23 6.36 -13.47
N HIS A 122 -6.89 5.43 -14.36
CA HIS A 122 -7.87 4.73 -15.20
C HIS A 122 -7.54 3.25 -15.30
N GLY A 123 -8.59 2.43 -15.40
CA GLY A 123 -8.48 1.02 -15.73
C GLY A 123 -7.69 0.19 -14.71
N LYS A 124 -6.55 -0.32 -15.13
CA LYS A 124 -5.64 -1.13 -14.30
C LYS A 124 -4.31 -0.40 -14.17
N PRO A 125 -4.19 0.55 -13.23
CA PRO A 125 -2.96 1.31 -13.08
C PRO A 125 -1.78 0.41 -12.74
N THR A 126 -0.63 0.72 -13.33
CA THR A 126 0.63 0.06 -12.98
C THR A 126 1.27 0.79 -11.79
N VAL A 127 2.27 0.15 -11.16
CA VAL A 127 3.06 0.80 -10.11
C VAL A 127 3.64 2.12 -10.65
N ASP A 128 4.22 2.11 -11.86
CA ASP A 128 4.80 3.32 -12.46
C ASP A 128 3.75 4.41 -12.69
N ALA A 129 2.55 4.03 -13.12
CA ALA A 129 1.47 5.00 -13.34
C ALA A 129 1.06 5.70 -12.03
N VAL A 130 1.03 4.96 -10.93
CA VAL A 130 0.72 5.52 -9.61
C VAL A 130 1.80 6.51 -9.19
N HIS A 131 3.08 6.12 -9.31
CA HIS A 131 4.20 7.01 -8.96
C HIS A 131 4.19 8.28 -9.80
N ARG A 132 3.90 8.17 -11.10
CA ARG A 132 3.79 9.35 -11.97
C ARG A 132 2.64 10.27 -11.58
N ALA A 133 1.49 9.69 -11.23
CA ALA A 133 0.31 10.47 -10.84
C ALA A 133 0.53 11.23 -9.53
N VAL A 134 1.26 10.63 -8.60
CA VAL A 134 1.58 11.26 -7.30
C VAL A 134 2.61 12.37 -7.45
N ARG A 135 3.53 12.22 -8.41
CA ARG A 135 4.62 13.17 -8.61
C ARG A 135 4.09 14.56 -8.93
N GLY A 136 4.54 15.55 -8.17
CA GLY A 136 4.05 16.93 -8.31
C GLY A 136 2.82 17.25 -7.47
N GLN A 137 2.16 16.23 -6.92
CA GLN A 137 0.97 16.36 -6.07
C GLN A 137 1.28 16.06 -4.61
N GLU A 138 2.41 15.47 -4.34
CA GLU A 138 2.76 14.97 -3.02
C GLU A 138 3.00 16.10 -2.03
N LEU A 139 2.29 16.08 -0.91
CA LEU A 139 2.48 17.00 0.21
C LEU A 139 3.32 16.34 1.31
N ALA A 140 3.15 15.05 1.50
CA ALA A 140 3.88 14.26 2.48
C ALA A 140 3.73 12.79 2.14
N SER A 141 4.63 11.96 2.67
CA SER A 141 4.55 10.52 2.48
C SER A 141 5.07 9.76 3.69
N GLY A 142 4.65 8.50 3.80
CA GLY A 142 5.18 7.56 4.79
C GLY A 142 5.36 6.21 4.14
N THR A 143 6.30 5.42 4.64
CA THR A 143 6.61 4.09 4.11
C THR A 143 6.76 3.10 5.24
N LEU A 144 6.20 1.92 5.04
CA LEU A 144 6.37 0.76 5.93
C LEU A 144 6.77 -0.40 5.04
N VAL A 145 7.83 -1.11 5.41
CA VAL A 145 8.32 -2.26 4.64
C VAL A 145 8.08 -3.53 5.41
N GLY A 146 7.44 -4.51 4.78
CA GLY A 146 7.35 -5.85 5.30
C GLY A 146 8.08 -6.82 4.40
N THR A 147 8.45 -8.00 4.92
CA THR A 147 9.14 -9.02 4.15
C THR A 147 8.35 -10.31 4.14
N TYR A 148 8.57 -11.14 3.12
CA TYR A 148 7.96 -12.46 3.04
C TYR A 148 8.75 -13.35 2.09
N GLN A 149 8.79 -14.64 2.39
CA GLN A 149 9.38 -15.64 1.50
C GLN A 149 8.64 -16.96 1.64
N ARG A 150 8.74 -17.77 0.61
CA ARG A 150 8.23 -19.16 0.63
C ARG A 150 9.34 -20.18 0.49
#